data_aa4629c3d48ff4cc3d1df11db60b3a8e
#
_entry.id   aa4629c3d48ff4cc3d1df11db60b3a8e
#
_cell.length_a   1.000
_cell.length_b   1.000
_cell.length_c   1.000
_cell.angle_alpha   90.00
_cell.angle_beta   90.00
_cell.angle_gamma   90.00
#
_symmetry.space_group_name_H-M   'P 1'
#
loop_
_entity.id
_entity.type
_entity.pdbx_description
1 polymer ?
#
loop_
_entity_poly.entity_id
_entity_poly.type
_entity_poly.pdbx_seq_one_letter_code
_entity_poly.pdbx_strand_id
1 'polypeptide(L)'
;MLSKWSVYDEKILEIVNNSEFQLEKIDIIKRINDNLSKKEKNHFSKYLQRHLKRICDNHEGIYNATNNLDVANANVKHLWLKNKESSLFIKNPNYVEEVAQDLQELRTKLIDDLKNYIPKYPKIERPKDVKKKLLVISPADIHIGKLSSAFETGEDYNNQIAVKRVLQGCNGLLSELPKNSIEKILFVIGNDILHIDNAKRTTTAGTPQDTDGMWFDNFLIAKQLYVDIIELMVVVADVHVVFNPSNHDYTNGFFLAQIIEAHFKNCKNVTFDCSISHRKYYRYGNNIVGTTHGDGAKENDLPLLMAHESKDWQECKHRYFYIHHFHHKISKDYMSVCVEALRSPSGTDSWHHRKGYQHSPKAIEGFIHDFEHGQLQRITHLF
;
A
#
# COMPACT_ATOMS: atom_id res chain seq x y z
N MET A 1 12.73 31.55 -58.72
CA MET A 1 11.91 32.61 -58.03
C MET A 1 11.78 32.21 -56.58
N LEU A 2 12.41 32.94 -55.67
CA LEU A 2 12.19 32.80 -54.25
C LEU A 2 10.71 33.10 -53.97
N SER A 3 10.00 32.26 -53.27
CA SER A 3 8.59 32.47 -52.96
C SER A 3 8.43 33.76 -52.14
N LYS A 4 7.37 34.54 -52.39
CA LYS A 4 7.04 35.78 -51.67
C LYS A 4 7.10 35.64 -50.12
N TRP A 5 7.14 34.44 -49.64
CA TRP A 5 7.13 34.10 -48.21
C TRP A 5 8.49 33.65 -47.65
N SER A 6 9.53 33.51 -48.48
CA SER A 6 10.89 33.16 -48.01
C SER A 6 11.50 34.24 -47.10
N VAL A 7 11.00 35.48 -47.21
CA VAL A 7 11.35 36.61 -46.34
C VAL A 7 10.99 36.34 -44.86
N TYR A 8 10.06 35.45 -44.60
CA TYR A 8 9.67 35.09 -43.22
C TYR A 8 10.56 34.02 -42.60
N ASP A 9 11.34 33.29 -43.40
CA ASP A 9 12.24 32.25 -42.89
C ASP A 9 13.28 32.86 -41.91
N GLU A 10 13.93 34.00 -42.33
CA GLU A 10 14.89 34.71 -41.49
C GLU A 10 14.25 35.28 -40.20
N LYS A 11 13.04 35.84 -40.33
CA LYS A 11 12.29 36.41 -39.22
C LYS A 11 11.82 35.37 -38.20
N ILE A 12 11.46 34.18 -38.67
CA ILE A 12 11.15 33.02 -37.82
C ILE A 12 12.38 32.59 -37.06
N LEU A 13 13.53 32.47 -37.73
CA LEU A 13 14.81 32.11 -37.14
C LEU A 13 15.26 33.13 -36.10
N GLU A 14 15.14 34.42 -36.38
CA GLU A 14 15.45 35.50 -35.43
C GLU A 14 14.63 35.41 -34.16
N ILE A 15 13.31 35.20 -34.28
CA ILE A 15 12.40 35.09 -33.13
C ILE A 15 12.73 33.86 -32.27
N VAL A 16 13.04 32.74 -32.92
CA VAL A 16 13.34 31.48 -32.18
C VAL A 16 14.71 31.54 -31.51
N ASN A 17 15.73 32.06 -32.20
CA ASN A 17 17.09 32.16 -31.69
C ASN A 17 17.22 33.22 -30.56
N ASN A 18 16.40 34.27 -30.55
CA ASN A 18 16.38 35.28 -29.49
C ASN A 18 15.44 34.95 -28.32
N SER A 19 14.86 33.78 -28.29
CA SER A 19 13.95 33.37 -27.22
C SER A 19 14.67 32.54 -26.16
N GLU A 20 14.61 33.00 -24.89
CA GLU A 20 15.13 32.27 -23.75
C GLU A 20 14.30 31.02 -23.41
N PHE A 21 13.12 30.90 -23.98
CA PHE A 21 12.17 29.83 -23.74
C PHE A 21 11.75 29.14 -25.06
N GLN A 22 11.40 27.87 -24.95
CA GLN A 22 10.83 27.08 -26.01
C GLN A 22 9.52 27.72 -26.48
N LEU A 23 9.44 28.12 -27.80
CA LEU A 23 8.26 28.77 -28.35
C LEU A 23 7.36 27.75 -29.04
N GLU A 24 6.09 27.76 -28.72
CA GLU A 24 5.09 27.04 -29.50
C GLU A 24 4.81 27.75 -30.84
N LYS A 25 4.31 26.98 -31.81
CA LYS A 25 3.91 27.51 -33.13
C LYS A 25 2.97 28.72 -33.03
N ILE A 26 2.07 28.72 -32.04
CA ILE A 26 1.13 29.80 -31.75
C ILE A 26 1.87 31.09 -31.38
N ASP A 27 2.94 30.99 -30.60
CA ASP A 27 3.71 32.13 -30.14
C ASP A 27 4.52 32.76 -31.27
N ILE A 28 5.07 31.93 -32.16
CA ILE A 28 5.75 32.41 -33.40
C ILE A 28 4.75 33.14 -34.28
N ILE A 29 3.55 32.60 -34.45
CA ILE A 29 2.48 33.23 -35.25
C ILE A 29 2.06 34.57 -34.64
N LYS A 30 1.89 34.67 -33.32
CA LYS A 30 1.53 35.89 -32.61
C LYS A 30 2.59 36.98 -32.80
N ARG A 31 3.87 36.66 -32.60
CA ARG A 31 4.98 37.65 -32.69
C ARG A 31 5.19 38.22 -34.10
N ILE A 32 4.82 37.47 -35.15
CA ILE A 32 4.94 37.95 -36.54
C ILE A 32 3.67 38.66 -37.03
N ASN A 33 2.52 38.38 -36.41
CA ASN A 33 1.20 38.75 -36.93
C ASN A 33 0.80 40.22 -36.77
N ASP A 34 1.50 41.01 -35.93
CA ASP A 34 1.02 42.36 -35.59
C ASP A 34 1.00 43.34 -36.75
N ASN A 35 1.76 43.09 -37.83
CA ASN A 35 1.86 43.95 -38.99
C ASN A 35 1.30 43.32 -40.30
N LEU A 36 0.53 42.23 -40.22
CA LEU A 36 -0.01 41.56 -41.40
C LEU A 36 -1.51 41.79 -41.56
N SER A 37 -1.95 42.01 -42.84
CA SER A 37 -3.38 42.02 -43.15
C SER A 37 -4.03 40.65 -42.90
N LYS A 38 -5.36 40.61 -42.71
CA LYS A 38 -6.11 39.37 -42.45
C LYS A 38 -5.87 38.27 -43.50
N LYS A 39 -5.68 38.67 -44.78
CA LYS A 39 -5.40 37.73 -45.88
C LYS A 39 -3.99 37.17 -45.77
N GLU A 40 -3.04 38.00 -45.39
CA GLU A 40 -1.64 37.60 -45.21
C GLU A 40 -1.47 36.71 -44.00
N LYS A 41 -2.18 36.98 -42.87
CA LYS A 41 -2.20 36.12 -41.71
C LYS A 41 -2.62 34.69 -42.04
N ASN A 42 -3.65 34.53 -42.85
CA ASN A 42 -4.10 33.19 -43.28
C ASN A 42 -3.08 32.48 -44.19
N HIS A 43 -2.44 33.23 -45.11
CA HIS A 43 -1.39 32.70 -45.97
C HIS A 43 -0.14 32.35 -45.20
N PHE A 44 0.28 33.19 -44.27
CA PHE A 44 1.42 32.96 -43.40
C PHE A 44 1.21 31.73 -42.50
N SER A 45 0.04 31.57 -41.90
CA SER A 45 -0.29 30.40 -41.09
C SER A 45 -0.21 29.09 -41.91
N LYS A 46 -0.69 29.06 -43.15
CA LYS A 46 -0.58 27.94 -44.06
C LYS A 46 0.88 27.67 -44.48
N TYR A 47 1.63 28.73 -44.72
CA TYR A 47 3.05 28.65 -45.05
C TYR A 47 3.83 28.04 -43.90
N LEU A 48 3.64 28.54 -42.69
CA LEU A 48 4.27 28.04 -41.47
C LEU A 48 3.94 26.55 -41.24
N GLN A 49 2.69 26.12 -41.44
CA GLN A 49 2.30 24.73 -41.35
C GLN A 49 3.06 23.80 -42.30
N ARG A 50 3.33 24.28 -43.54
CA ARG A 50 3.95 23.46 -44.59
C ARG A 50 5.47 23.47 -44.54
N HIS A 51 6.07 24.55 -44.06
CA HIS A 51 7.51 24.80 -44.21
C HIS A 51 8.26 24.84 -42.87
N LEU A 52 7.54 24.88 -41.73
CA LEU A 52 8.17 24.99 -40.44
C LEU A 52 9.18 23.86 -40.22
N LYS A 53 8.83 22.63 -40.60
CA LYS A 53 9.74 21.48 -40.50
C LYS A 53 11.01 21.69 -41.34
N ARG A 54 10.88 22.14 -42.57
CA ARG A 54 12.02 22.41 -43.46
C ARG A 54 12.94 23.53 -42.94
N ILE A 55 12.35 24.57 -42.33
CA ILE A 55 13.11 25.68 -41.75
C ILE A 55 13.90 25.16 -40.53
N CYS A 56 13.29 24.30 -39.75
CA CYS A 56 13.85 23.75 -38.53
C CYS A 56 14.87 22.64 -38.76
N ASP A 57 14.69 21.81 -39.79
CA ASP A 57 15.63 20.72 -40.12
C ASP A 57 17.04 21.24 -40.51
N ASN A 58 17.16 22.53 -40.84
CA ASN A 58 18.43 23.18 -41.16
C ASN A 58 19.12 23.86 -39.96
N HIS A 59 18.50 23.87 -38.79
CA HIS A 59 18.99 24.57 -37.57
C HIS A 59 18.71 23.75 -36.34
N GLU A 60 19.76 23.16 -35.73
CA GLU A 60 19.66 22.27 -34.58
C GLU A 60 18.90 22.86 -33.39
N GLY A 61 19.02 24.16 -33.11
CA GLY A 61 18.33 24.84 -32.02
C GLY A 61 16.81 25.04 -32.22
N ILE A 62 16.32 24.89 -33.49
CA ILE A 62 14.91 25.15 -33.87
C ILE A 62 14.09 23.86 -33.87
N TYR A 63 14.75 22.71 -34.04
CA TYR A 63 14.09 21.40 -34.04
C TYR A 63 13.29 21.19 -32.79
N ASN A 64 13.83 21.59 -31.65
CA ASN A 64 13.19 21.46 -30.34
C ASN A 64 11.99 22.39 -30.15
N ALA A 65 11.99 23.57 -30.71
CA ALA A 65 10.89 24.55 -30.65
C ALA A 65 9.65 24.13 -31.46
N THR A 66 9.81 23.25 -32.46
CA THR A 66 8.74 22.87 -33.37
C THR A 66 8.12 21.52 -33.15
N ASN A 67 8.86 20.60 -32.57
CA ASN A 67 8.38 19.24 -32.30
C ASN A 67 8.02 19.00 -30.83
N ASN A 68 8.22 19.98 -29.97
CA ASN A 68 7.97 19.88 -28.50
C ASN A 68 8.55 18.61 -27.82
N LEU A 69 9.52 17.97 -28.50
CA LEU A 69 10.06 16.70 -28.01
C LEU A 69 11.57 16.68 -28.28
N ASP A 70 12.32 17.19 -27.34
CA ASP A 70 13.68 16.74 -27.13
C ASP A 70 13.60 15.30 -26.57
N VAL A 71 13.66 14.32 -27.48
CA VAL A 71 13.56 12.89 -27.11
C VAL A 71 14.69 12.49 -26.16
N ALA A 72 15.81 13.21 -26.15
CA ALA A 72 16.92 12.95 -25.23
C ALA A 72 16.65 13.48 -23.82
N ASN A 73 15.88 14.56 -23.68
CA ASN A 73 15.58 15.21 -22.41
C ASN A 73 14.13 14.99 -21.93
N ALA A 74 13.23 14.53 -22.83
CA ALA A 74 11.89 14.13 -22.44
C ALA A 74 11.91 12.72 -21.82
N ASN A 75 11.32 12.56 -20.65
CA ASN A 75 11.16 11.25 -20.00
C ASN A 75 10.09 10.41 -20.73
N VAL A 76 10.27 10.18 -22.04
CA VAL A 76 9.38 9.41 -22.90
C VAL A 76 10.07 8.12 -23.30
N LYS A 77 9.47 6.98 -22.98
CA LYS A 77 10.01 5.64 -23.23
C LYS A 77 10.27 5.35 -24.70
N HIS A 78 9.34 5.76 -25.55
CA HIS A 78 9.43 5.60 -27.00
C HIS A 78 8.49 6.56 -27.72
N LEU A 79 8.84 6.88 -28.95
CA LEU A 79 8.10 7.78 -29.83
C LEU A 79 7.81 7.11 -31.18
N TRP A 80 6.56 7.24 -31.62
CA TRP A 80 6.17 6.89 -32.99
C TRP A 80 6.07 8.15 -33.84
N LEU A 81 6.92 8.27 -34.82
CA LEU A 81 6.80 9.30 -35.87
C LEU A 81 6.14 8.68 -37.08
N LYS A 82 4.97 9.19 -37.46
CA LYS A 82 4.24 8.77 -38.66
C LYS A 82 4.14 9.92 -39.66
N ASN A 83 4.51 9.65 -40.89
CA ASN A 83 4.14 10.48 -42.04
C ASN A 83 3.33 9.65 -43.04
N LYS A 84 2.99 10.20 -44.21
CA LYS A 84 2.19 9.50 -45.23
C LYS A 84 2.88 8.31 -45.86
N GLU A 85 4.20 8.22 -45.76
CA GLU A 85 5.03 7.25 -46.49
C GLU A 85 5.81 6.31 -45.57
N SER A 86 5.99 6.69 -44.27
CA SER A 86 6.80 5.91 -43.33
C SER A 86 6.32 6.05 -41.89
N SER A 87 6.67 5.04 -41.08
CA SER A 87 6.45 5.04 -39.65
C SER A 87 7.78 4.66 -38.98
N LEU A 88 8.29 5.54 -38.13
CA LEU A 88 9.53 5.34 -37.40
C LEU A 88 9.25 5.17 -35.94
N PHE A 89 9.78 4.09 -35.35
CA PHE A 89 9.74 3.84 -33.92
C PHE A 89 11.12 4.13 -33.32
N ILE A 90 11.17 5.10 -32.40
CA ILE A 90 12.40 5.51 -31.74
C ILE A 90 12.28 5.11 -30.26
N LYS A 91 13.26 4.34 -29.78
CA LYS A 91 13.42 4.09 -28.33
C LYS A 91 14.34 5.15 -27.74
N ASN A 92 13.97 5.72 -26.61
CA ASN A 92 14.84 6.61 -25.87
C ASN A 92 15.83 5.76 -25.04
N PRO A 93 17.14 5.77 -25.37
CA PRO A 93 18.12 5.01 -24.62
C PRO A 93 18.36 5.56 -23.19
N ASN A 94 17.96 6.82 -22.95
CA ASN A 94 18.10 7.50 -21.64
C ASN A 94 16.80 7.48 -20.84
N TYR A 95 15.77 6.78 -21.32
CA TYR A 95 14.52 6.65 -20.57
C TYR A 95 14.76 5.85 -19.29
N VAL A 96 14.51 6.51 -18.18
CA VAL A 96 14.48 5.86 -16.85
C VAL A 96 13.01 5.70 -16.49
N GLU A 97 12.58 4.47 -16.30
CA GLU A 97 11.22 4.20 -15.85
C GLU A 97 11.07 4.76 -14.43
N GLU A 98 10.17 5.70 -14.19
CA GLU A 98 9.92 6.29 -12.87
C GLU A 98 9.69 5.21 -11.81
N VAL A 99 9.00 4.13 -12.19
CA VAL A 99 8.78 2.96 -11.32
C VAL A 99 10.10 2.28 -10.91
N ALA A 100 11.09 2.24 -11.80
CA ALA A 100 12.40 1.67 -11.46
C ALA A 100 13.21 2.60 -10.55
N GLN A 101 13.05 3.91 -10.72
CA GLN A 101 13.69 4.92 -9.87
C GLN A 101 13.04 4.93 -8.48
N ASP A 102 11.73 4.88 -8.39
CA ASP A 102 10.97 4.78 -7.16
C ASP A 102 11.30 3.47 -6.39
N LEU A 103 11.43 2.35 -7.11
CA LEU A 103 11.86 1.07 -6.54
C LEU A 103 13.31 1.12 -6.01
N GLN A 104 14.21 1.79 -6.71
CA GLN A 104 15.58 1.96 -6.25
C GLN A 104 15.65 2.89 -5.03
N GLU A 105 14.88 3.96 -5.00
CA GLU A 105 14.80 4.85 -3.84
C GLU A 105 14.21 4.14 -2.63
N LEU A 106 13.12 3.40 -2.80
CA LEU A 106 12.55 2.58 -1.74
C LEU A 106 13.55 1.54 -1.22
N ARG A 107 14.21 0.81 -2.13
CA ARG A 107 15.24 -0.15 -1.78
C ARG A 107 16.37 0.50 -1.01
N THR A 108 16.83 1.67 -1.44
CA THR A 108 17.90 2.42 -0.77
C THR A 108 17.45 2.86 0.62
N LYS A 109 16.27 3.44 0.76
CA LYS A 109 15.69 3.82 2.05
C LYS A 109 15.53 2.62 2.99
N LEU A 110 15.00 1.50 2.49
CA LEU A 110 14.87 0.27 3.28
C LEU A 110 16.24 -0.30 3.72
N ILE A 111 17.24 -0.29 2.82
CA ILE A 111 18.57 -0.76 3.13
C ILE A 111 19.24 0.18 4.15
N ASP A 112 19.08 1.48 4.03
CA ASP A 112 19.65 2.46 4.95
C ASP A 112 18.96 2.42 6.30
N ASP A 113 17.63 2.28 6.33
CA ASP A 113 16.89 2.01 7.57
C ASP A 113 17.41 0.74 8.26
N LEU A 114 17.57 -0.35 7.51
CA LEU A 114 18.08 -1.62 8.04
C LEU A 114 19.55 -1.55 8.49
N LYS A 115 20.39 -0.74 7.82
CA LYS A 115 21.81 -0.55 8.20
C LYS A 115 21.97 0.38 9.40
N ASN A 116 21.18 1.45 9.46
CA ASN A 116 21.29 2.48 10.49
C ASN A 116 20.51 2.14 11.75
N TYR A 117 19.50 1.28 11.62
CA TYR A 117 18.72 0.80 12.73
C TYR A 117 19.11 -0.63 13.09
N ILE A 118 20.07 -0.75 14.01
CA ILE A 118 20.30 -1.99 14.76
C ILE A 118 19.69 -1.77 16.14
N PRO A 119 18.39 -2.07 16.32
CA PRO A 119 17.74 -1.89 17.61
C PRO A 119 18.39 -2.84 18.61
N LYS A 120 18.97 -2.27 19.66
CA LYS A 120 19.42 -3.04 20.81
C LYS A 120 18.25 -3.21 21.76
N TYR A 121 17.51 -4.28 21.60
CA TYR A 121 16.47 -4.65 22.54
C TYR A 121 17.10 -5.30 23.76
N PRO A 122 17.03 -4.68 24.97
CA PRO A 122 17.42 -5.36 26.18
C PRO A 122 16.48 -6.56 26.41
N LYS A 123 17.02 -7.67 26.87
CA LYS A 123 16.16 -8.80 27.29
C LYS A 123 15.31 -8.34 28.47
N ILE A 124 14.01 -8.42 28.34
CA ILE A 124 13.06 -8.12 29.42
C ILE A 124 12.87 -9.40 30.23
N GLU A 125 13.29 -9.39 31.50
CA GLU A 125 13.04 -10.47 32.41
C GLU A 125 11.60 -10.36 32.96
N ARG A 126 10.82 -11.42 32.81
CA ARG A 126 9.43 -11.46 33.27
C ARG A 126 9.33 -11.85 34.76
N PRO A 127 8.38 -11.27 35.52
CA PRO A 127 8.08 -11.71 36.86
C PRO A 127 7.69 -13.19 36.89
N LYS A 128 8.04 -13.90 38.00
CA LYS A 128 7.72 -15.32 38.12
C LYS A 128 6.23 -15.58 38.41
N ASP A 129 5.51 -14.59 38.87
CA ASP A 129 4.09 -14.63 39.25
C ASP A 129 3.13 -14.21 38.15
N VAL A 130 3.61 -14.12 36.87
CA VAL A 130 2.76 -13.82 35.72
C VAL A 130 1.68 -14.90 35.57
N LYS A 131 0.44 -14.47 35.42
CA LYS A 131 -0.69 -15.40 35.19
C LYS A 131 -0.54 -16.03 33.79
N LYS A 132 -0.77 -17.33 33.73
CA LYS A 132 -0.73 -18.09 32.47
C LYS A 132 -1.95 -17.77 31.59
N LYS A 133 -1.93 -16.61 30.96
CA LYS A 133 -2.94 -16.16 30.02
C LYS A 133 -2.30 -15.67 28.72
N LEU A 134 -2.95 -16.02 27.62
CA LEU A 134 -2.63 -15.54 26.28
C LEU A 134 -3.58 -14.40 25.93
N LEU A 135 -3.05 -13.29 25.43
CA LEU A 135 -3.82 -12.28 24.76
C LEU A 135 -3.63 -12.41 23.25
N VAL A 136 -4.71 -12.64 22.51
CA VAL A 136 -4.73 -12.59 21.04
C VAL A 136 -5.16 -11.21 20.61
N ILE A 137 -4.35 -10.52 19.83
CA ILE A 137 -4.68 -9.22 19.19
C ILE A 137 -4.49 -9.36 17.70
N SER A 138 -5.52 -9.03 16.94
CA SER A 138 -5.52 -9.15 15.48
C SER A 138 -6.16 -7.90 14.83
N PRO A 139 -5.43 -6.77 14.75
CA PRO A 139 -5.90 -5.61 14.02
C PRO A 139 -5.74 -5.88 12.53
N ALA A 140 -6.83 -6.19 11.87
CA ALA A 140 -6.84 -6.57 10.46
C ALA A 140 -7.74 -5.66 9.63
N ASP A 141 -7.70 -5.80 8.31
CA ASP A 141 -8.45 -4.95 7.37
C ASP A 141 -8.21 -3.46 7.66
N ILE A 142 -6.94 -3.12 7.93
CA ILE A 142 -6.53 -1.75 8.24
C ILE A 142 -6.52 -0.91 6.96
N HIS A 143 -6.07 -1.51 5.86
CA HIS A 143 -5.98 -0.88 4.55
C HIS A 143 -5.19 0.45 4.59
N ILE A 144 -3.93 0.44 5.05
CA ILE A 144 -3.03 1.58 4.87
C ILE A 144 -2.94 1.91 3.38
N GLY A 145 -3.16 3.16 3.04
CA GLY A 145 -3.29 3.62 1.66
C GLY A 145 -4.72 3.74 1.15
N LYS A 146 -5.73 3.36 1.92
CA LYS A 146 -7.13 3.54 1.55
C LYS A 146 -7.54 5.01 1.67
N LEU A 147 -8.25 5.51 0.65
CA LEU A 147 -8.85 6.83 0.64
C LEU A 147 -10.38 6.73 0.56
N SER A 148 -11.07 7.38 1.47
CA SER A 148 -12.50 7.61 1.37
C SER A 148 -12.88 9.01 1.84
N SER A 149 -13.95 9.55 1.28
CA SER A 149 -14.45 10.88 1.57
C SER A 149 -15.82 10.82 2.25
N ALA A 150 -15.98 11.57 3.33
CA ALA A 150 -17.26 11.71 4.02
C ALA A 150 -18.36 12.26 3.11
N PHE A 151 -18.01 13.01 2.06
CA PHE A 151 -18.97 13.51 1.08
C PHE A 151 -19.69 12.37 0.34
N GLU A 152 -19.02 11.25 0.07
CA GLU A 152 -19.61 10.09 -0.60
C GLU A 152 -20.09 9.03 0.39
N THR A 153 -19.26 8.69 1.38
CA THR A 153 -19.46 7.50 2.22
C THR A 153 -19.97 7.83 3.62
N GLY A 154 -20.04 9.12 3.97
CA GLY A 154 -20.38 9.60 5.31
C GLY A 154 -19.23 9.55 6.32
N GLU A 155 -18.05 9.06 5.92
CA GLU A 155 -16.86 8.89 6.78
C GLU A 155 -15.58 9.14 5.98
N ASP A 156 -14.70 10.00 6.50
CA ASP A 156 -13.34 10.15 5.94
C ASP A 156 -12.44 9.02 6.42
N TYR A 157 -11.61 8.51 5.51
CA TYR A 157 -10.55 7.58 5.87
C TYR A 157 -9.29 7.83 5.03
N ASN A 158 -8.15 7.84 5.70
CA ASN A 158 -6.83 8.06 5.12
C ASN A 158 -5.75 7.45 6.02
N ASN A 159 -4.49 7.55 5.63
CA ASN A 159 -3.35 7.00 6.36
C ASN A 159 -3.25 7.52 7.81
N GLN A 160 -3.51 8.80 8.04
CA GLN A 160 -3.44 9.38 9.39
C GLN A 160 -4.51 8.79 10.31
N ILE A 161 -5.73 8.65 9.80
CA ILE A 161 -6.85 8.05 10.55
C ILE A 161 -6.57 6.57 10.81
N ALA A 162 -6.06 5.84 9.82
CA ALA A 162 -5.70 4.43 9.94
C ALA A 162 -4.68 4.20 11.06
N VAL A 163 -3.54 4.88 11.01
CA VAL A 163 -2.47 4.77 12.02
C VAL A 163 -2.98 5.16 13.40
N LYS A 164 -3.70 6.30 13.49
CA LYS A 164 -4.26 6.77 14.76
C LYS A 164 -5.20 5.74 15.39
N ARG A 165 -6.16 5.19 14.62
CA ARG A 165 -7.12 4.19 15.12
C ARG A 165 -6.40 2.93 15.61
N VAL A 166 -5.45 2.43 14.84
CA VAL A 166 -4.76 1.19 15.22
C VAL A 166 -3.92 1.37 16.48
N LEU A 167 -3.15 2.47 16.59
CA LEU A 167 -2.39 2.75 17.80
C LEU A 167 -3.29 2.97 19.01
N GLN A 168 -4.38 3.75 18.86
CA GLN A 168 -5.35 3.97 19.94
C GLN A 168 -6.03 2.67 20.35
N GLY A 169 -6.45 1.85 19.40
CA GLY A 169 -7.12 0.58 19.70
C GLY A 169 -6.20 -0.40 20.40
N CYS A 170 -4.99 -0.63 19.88
CA CYS A 170 -4.03 -1.53 20.53
C CYS A 170 -3.65 -1.04 21.95
N ASN A 171 -3.33 0.24 22.09
CA ASN A 171 -3.01 0.83 23.38
C ASN A 171 -4.21 0.76 24.35
N GLY A 172 -5.43 1.03 23.86
CA GLY A 172 -6.67 0.90 24.63
C GLY A 172 -6.88 -0.52 25.16
N LEU A 173 -6.68 -1.55 24.33
CA LEU A 173 -6.76 -2.94 24.78
C LEU A 173 -5.71 -3.27 25.84
N LEU A 174 -4.46 -2.80 25.65
CA LEU A 174 -3.37 -3.08 26.58
C LEU A 174 -3.53 -2.35 27.92
N SER A 175 -4.09 -1.14 27.92
CA SER A 175 -4.30 -0.34 29.13
C SER A 175 -5.36 -0.91 30.08
N GLU A 176 -6.31 -1.70 29.56
CA GLU A 176 -7.33 -2.37 30.38
C GLU A 176 -6.80 -3.62 31.11
N LEU A 177 -5.57 -4.03 30.82
CA LEU A 177 -5.00 -5.23 31.41
C LEU A 177 -4.37 -4.96 32.79
N PRO A 178 -4.72 -5.73 33.82
CA PRO A 178 -3.99 -5.67 35.08
C PRO A 178 -2.51 -6.04 34.87
N LYS A 179 -1.64 -5.44 35.65
CA LYS A 179 -0.20 -5.78 35.63
C LYS A 179 0.01 -7.28 35.84
N ASN A 180 0.97 -7.85 35.09
CA ASN A 180 1.34 -9.26 35.15
C ASN A 180 0.17 -10.25 34.90
N SER A 181 -0.91 -9.79 34.23
CA SER A 181 -2.06 -10.63 33.94
C SER A 181 -1.91 -11.46 32.65
N ILE A 182 -0.93 -11.15 31.82
CA ILE A 182 -0.69 -11.77 30.50
C ILE A 182 0.72 -12.33 30.49
N GLU A 183 0.87 -13.61 30.14
CA GLU A 183 2.15 -14.28 29.92
C GLU A 183 2.68 -14.07 28.52
N LYS A 184 1.77 -14.12 27.53
CA LYS A 184 2.13 -14.04 26.12
C LYS A 184 1.05 -13.32 25.30
N ILE A 185 1.50 -12.59 24.28
CA ILE A 185 0.63 -11.99 23.28
C ILE A 185 0.83 -12.73 21.95
N LEU A 186 -0.25 -13.19 21.35
CA LEU A 186 -0.31 -13.62 19.95
C LEU A 186 -0.75 -12.43 19.13
N PHE A 187 0.17 -11.87 18.35
CA PHE A 187 -0.08 -10.72 17.49
C PHE A 187 -0.17 -11.18 16.05
N VAL A 188 -1.32 -10.97 15.42
CA VAL A 188 -1.58 -11.38 14.04
C VAL A 188 -1.38 -10.20 13.13
N ILE A 189 -0.46 -10.32 12.17
CA ILE A 189 -0.12 -9.30 11.16
C ILE A 189 -0.51 -9.76 9.76
N GLY A 190 -0.45 -8.86 8.78
CA GLY A 190 -0.99 -9.08 7.43
C GLY A 190 -2.48 -8.76 7.40
N ASN A 191 -3.28 -9.65 6.87
CA ASN A 191 -4.74 -9.52 6.86
C ASN A 191 -5.20 -8.16 6.31
N ASP A 192 -4.79 -7.81 5.08
CA ASP A 192 -5.10 -6.53 4.43
C ASP A 192 -4.58 -5.31 5.22
N ILE A 193 -3.31 -5.37 5.66
CA ILE A 193 -2.63 -4.20 6.22
C ILE A 193 -2.46 -3.10 5.18
N LEU A 194 -2.12 -3.46 3.92
CA LEU A 194 -2.03 -2.54 2.80
C LEU A 194 -3.29 -2.61 1.93
N HIS A 195 -3.69 -1.48 1.39
CA HIS A 195 -4.86 -1.39 0.52
C HIS A 195 -4.58 -1.86 -0.91
N ILE A 196 -3.31 -1.86 -1.32
CA ILE A 196 -2.85 -2.22 -2.67
C ILE A 196 -1.56 -3.06 -2.62
N ASP A 197 -1.37 -3.90 -3.64
CA ASP A 197 -0.22 -4.82 -3.74
C ASP A 197 0.85 -4.36 -4.75
N ASN A 198 0.65 -3.23 -5.43
CA ASN A 198 1.56 -2.81 -6.50
C ASN A 198 1.45 -1.32 -6.85
N ALA A 199 2.41 -0.83 -7.65
CA ALA A 199 2.48 0.56 -8.11
C ALA A 199 1.32 0.98 -9.06
N LYS A 200 0.54 0.03 -9.58
CA LYS A 200 -0.65 0.32 -10.40
C LYS A 200 -1.87 0.65 -9.55
N ARG A 201 -1.72 0.68 -8.24
CA ARG A 201 -2.81 0.93 -7.27
C ARG A 201 -3.93 -0.11 -7.38
N THR A 202 -3.55 -1.38 -7.46
CA THR A 202 -4.51 -2.49 -7.51
C THR A 202 -4.28 -3.47 -6.38
N THR A 203 -5.31 -4.22 -6.03
CA THR A 203 -5.18 -5.43 -5.20
C THR A 203 -4.33 -6.47 -5.91
N THR A 204 -3.99 -7.56 -5.25
CA THR A 204 -3.26 -8.70 -5.84
C THR A 204 -3.94 -9.24 -7.10
N ALA A 205 -5.27 -9.30 -7.09
CA ALA A 205 -6.08 -9.76 -8.24
C ALA A 205 -6.24 -8.70 -9.35
N GLY A 206 -5.69 -7.48 -9.18
CA GLY A 206 -5.73 -6.42 -10.18
C GLY A 206 -6.94 -5.48 -10.08
N THR A 207 -7.71 -5.52 -9.00
CA THR A 207 -8.83 -4.59 -8.78
C THR A 207 -8.30 -3.20 -8.43
N PRO A 208 -8.60 -2.14 -9.22
CA PRO A 208 -8.20 -0.77 -8.93
C PRO A 208 -8.76 -0.26 -7.61
N GLN A 209 -7.99 0.56 -6.90
CA GLN A 209 -8.34 1.12 -5.60
C GLN A 209 -8.09 2.63 -5.56
N ASP A 210 -8.95 3.36 -4.83
CA ASP A 210 -8.72 4.76 -4.49
C ASP A 210 -7.71 4.83 -3.34
N THR A 211 -6.61 5.58 -3.55
CA THR A 211 -5.47 5.55 -2.62
C THR A 211 -5.07 6.91 -2.09
N ASP A 212 -4.74 6.94 -0.80
CA ASP A 212 -4.02 8.00 -0.12
C ASP A 212 -2.52 7.71 -0.17
N GLY A 213 -1.72 8.67 -0.66
CA GLY A 213 -0.26 8.53 -0.78
C GLY A 213 0.20 7.60 -1.91
N MET A 214 1.50 7.43 -1.98
CA MET A 214 2.16 6.52 -2.92
C MET A 214 2.31 5.13 -2.28
N TRP A 215 2.38 4.08 -3.10
CA TRP A 215 2.48 2.70 -2.63
C TRP A 215 3.68 2.46 -1.70
N PHE A 216 4.81 3.11 -1.94
CA PHE A 216 6.01 2.98 -1.11
C PHE A 216 5.88 3.75 0.22
N ASP A 217 5.21 4.92 0.23
CA ASP A 217 4.91 5.64 1.48
C ASP A 217 4.00 4.80 2.37
N ASN A 218 2.97 4.18 1.78
CA ASN A 218 2.05 3.30 2.49
C ASN A 218 2.77 2.09 3.09
N PHE A 219 3.71 1.50 2.34
CA PHE A 219 4.54 0.40 2.84
C PHE A 219 5.40 0.82 4.05
N LEU A 220 6.03 2.00 3.99
CA LEU A 220 6.84 2.53 5.08
C LEU A 220 6.00 2.87 6.31
N ILE A 221 4.80 3.43 6.11
CA ILE A 221 3.82 3.69 7.19
C ILE A 221 3.42 2.37 7.86
N ALA A 222 3.06 1.34 7.10
CA ALA A 222 2.68 0.03 7.63
C ALA A 222 3.83 -0.64 8.40
N LYS A 223 5.08 -0.54 7.87
CA LYS A 223 6.28 -1.01 8.56
C LYS A 223 6.42 -0.33 9.92
N GLN A 224 6.38 0.99 9.96
CA GLN A 224 6.55 1.73 11.21
C GLN A 224 5.43 1.42 12.20
N LEU A 225 4.20 1.34 11.73
CA LEU A 225 3.04 1.00 12.56
C LEU A 225 3.21 -0.36 13.27
N TYR A 226 3.65 -1.39 12.54
CA TYR A 226 3.91 -2.69 13.16
C TYR A 226 5.06 -2.67 14.16
N VAL A 227 6.13 -1.91 13.88
CA VAL A 227 7.24 -1.73 14.83
C VAL A 227 6.72 -1.12 16.12
N ASP A 228 6.00 0.00 16.03
CA ASP A 228 5.47 0.71 17.19
C ASP A 228 4.53 -0.17 18.03
N ILE A 229 3.67 -0.96 17.39
CA ILE A 229 2.73 -1.86 18.10
C ILE A 229 3.49 -2.98 18.80
N ILE A 230 4.46 -3.62 18.15
CA ILE A 230 5.23 -4.69 18.76
C ILE A 230 6.05 -4.16 19.94
N GLU A 231 6.61 -2.95 19.84
CA GLU A 231 7.33 -2.30 20.93
C GLU A 231 6.41 -2.01 22.13
N LEU A 232 5.17 -1.57 21.88
CA LEU A 232 4.16 -1.41 22.94
C LEU A 232 3.83 -2.76 23.61
N MET A 233 3.63 -3.81 22.82
CA MET A 233 3.26 -5.13 23.32
C MET A 233 4.37 -5.81 24.10
N VAL A 234 5.61 -5.69 23.63
CA VAL A 234 6.77 -6.36 24.27
C VAL A 234 7.05 -5.84 25.67
N VAL A 235 6.63 -4.63 25.99
CA VAL A 235 6.69 -4.10 27.36
C VAL A 235 5.74 -4.85 28.29
N VAL A 236 4.59 -5.28 27.80
CA VAL A 236 3.53 -5.97 28.57
C VAL A 236 3.82 -7.47 28.75
N ALA A 237 4.10 -8.17 27.65
CA ALA A 237 4.35 -9.61 27.65
C ALA A 237 5.28 -10.03 26.51
N ASP A 238 5.73 -11.28 26.49
CA ASP A 238 6.43 -11.84 25.33
C ASP A 238 5.46 -11.96 24.16
N VAL A 239 5.95 -11.61 22.94
CA VAL A 239 5.10 -11.55 21.75
C VAL A 239 5.43 -12.69 20.80
N HIS A 240 4.40 -13.38 20.32
CA HIS A 240 4.51 -14.26 19.17
C HIS A 240 3.74 -13.64 18.00
N VAL A 241 4.45 -13.32 16.93
CA VAL A 241 3.89 -12.68 15.73
C VAL A 241 3.60 -13.74 14.68
N VAL A 242 2.39 -13.77 14.15
CA VAL A 242 2.00 -14.63 13.03
C VAL A 242 1.53 -13.80 11.86
N PHE A 243 1.95 -14.17 10.65
CA PHE A 243 1.55 -13.51 9.41
C PHE A 243 0.46 -14.32 8.70
N ASN A 244 -0.64 -13.67 8.33
CA ASN A 244 -1.63 -14.22 7.41
C ASN A 244 -1.63 -13.44 6.09
N PRO A 245 -1.39 -14.08 4.96
CA PRO A 245 -1.53 -13.46 3.64
C PRO A 245 -3.00 -13.16 3.33
N SER A 246 -3.25 -12.17 2.50
CA SER A 246 -4.57 -11.63 2.19
C SER A 246 -4.71 -11.15 0.75
N ASN A 247 -5.93 -10.86 0.31
CA ASN A 247 -6.23 -10.60 -1.10
C ASN A 247 -5.85 -9.19 -1.58
N HIS A 248 -5.69 -8.21 -0.68
CA HIS A 248 -5.28 -6.86 -1.08
C HIS A 248 -3.79 -6.72 -1.25
N ASP A 249 -2.97 -7.42 -0.46
CA ASP A 249 -1.54 -7.19 -0.33
C ASP A 249 -0.70 -8.48 -0.21
N TYR A 250 -1.08 -9.53 -0.91
CA TYR A 250 -0.45 -10.85 -0.81
C TYR A 250 1.07 -10.81 -0.92
N THR A 251 1.60 -10.06 -1.91
CA THR A 251 3.04 -9.95 -2.17
C THR A 251 3.71 -8.98 -1.19
N ASN A 252 3.17 -7.76 -1.10
CA ASN A 252 3.75 -6.72 -0.25
C ASN A 252 3.57 -7.03 1.24
N GLY A 253 2.47 -7.65 1.63
CA GLY A 253 2.22 -8.13 2.99
C GLY A 253 3.26 -9.16 3.43
N PHE A 254 3.62 -10.12 2.55
CA PHE A 254 4.68 -11.09 2.82
C PHE A 254 6.05 -10.41 3.02
N PHE A 255 6.43 -9.51 2.10
CA PHE A 255 7.69 -8.78 2.25
C PHE A 255 7.73 -7.92 3.52
N LEU A 256 6.61 -7.30 3.86
CA LEU A 256 6.48 -6.53 5.09
C LEU A 256 6.70 -7.43 6.32
N ALA A 257 6.07 -8.60 6.38
CA ALA A 257 6.24 -9.55 7.47
C ALA A 257 7.71 -10.01 7.62
N GLN A 258 8.41 -10.29 6.49
CA GLN A 258 9.83 -10.63 6.51
C GLN A 258 10.71 -9.49 7.03
N ILE A 259 10.38 -8.24 6.70
CA ILE A 259 11.11 -7.06 7.19
C ILE A 259 10.89 -6.88 8.69
N ILE A 260 9.67 -7.08 9.19
CA ILE A 260 9.36 -6.99 10.62
C ILE A 260 10.09 -8.09 11.41
N GLU A 261 10.10 -9.33 10.91
CA GLU A 261 10.87 -10.42 11.51
C GLU A 261 12.37 -10.09 11.56
N ALA A 262 12.94 -9.57 10.47
CA ALA A 262 14.35 -9.16 10.41
C ALA A 262 14.65 -8.01 11.39
N HIS A 263 13.74 -7.05 11.57
CA HIS A 263 13.86 -5.93 12.48
C HIS A 263 13.99 -6.38 13.95
N PHE A 264 13.17 -7.34 14.36
CA PHE A 264 13.16 -7.88 15.72
C PHE A 264 14.04 -9.12 15.94
N LYS A 265 14.88 -9.49 14.96
CA LYS A 265 15.74 -10.69 15.01
C LYS A 265 16.55 -10.82 16.31
N ASN A 266 16.97 -9.69 16.86
CA ASN A 266 17.80 -9.66 18.09
C ASN A 266 16.96 -9.42 19.35
N CYS A 267 15.65 -9.32 19.26
CA CYS A 267 14.74 -9.18 20.40
C CYS A 267 14.32 -10.56 20.91
N LYS A 268 14.85 -10.97 22.06
CA LYS A 268 14.60 -12.31 22.64
C LYS A 268 13.16 -12.51 23.14
N ASN A 269 12.43 -11.41 23.34
CA ASN A 269 11.04 -11.42 23.80
C ASN A 269 10.01 -11.44 22.64
N VAL A 270 10.48 -11.50 21.38
CA VAL A 270 9.62 -11.60 20.20
C VAL A 270 10.00 -12.83 19.39
N THR A 271 9.00 -13.58 18.95
CA THR A 271 9.14 -14.75 18.09
C THR A 271 8.18 -14.66 16.91
N PHE A 272 8.47 -15.34 15.79
CA PHE A 272 7.73 -15.17 14.55
C PHE A 272 7.33 -16.49 13.89
N ASP A 273 6.17 -16.50 13.20
CA ASP A 273 5.80 -17.40 12.12
C ASP A 273 5.35 -16.56 10.92
N CYS A 274 6.32 -16.15 10.11
CA CYS A 274 6.11 -15.37 8.89
C CYS A 274 6.11 -16.25 7.63
N SER A 275 5.77 -17.55 7.75
CA SER A 275 5.57 -18.42 6.58
C SER A 275 4.39 -17.95 5.73
N ILE A 276 4.39 -18.29 4.43
CA ILE A 276 3.33 -17.89 3.48
C ILE A 276 2.04 -18.72 3.62
N SER A 277 1.98 -19.63 4.57
CA SER A 277 0.78 -20.46 4.80
C SER A 277 -0.44 -19.61 5.12
N HIS A 278 -1.55 -19.85 4.41
CA HIS A 278 -2.79 -19.08 4.58
C HIS A 278 -3.45 -19.27 5.95
N ARG A 279 -3.25 -20.40 6.59
CA ARG A 279 -3.78 -20.74 7.90
C ARG A 279 -2.64 -20.96 8.87
N LYS A 280 -2.76 -20.41 10.08
CA LYS A 280 -1.83 -20.58 11.17
C LYS A 280 -2.52 -21.20 12.36
N TYR A 281 -1.79 -22.02 13.09
CA TYR A 281 -2.29 -22.70 14.29
C TYR A 281 -1.29 -22.51 15.41
N TYR A 282 -1.71 -21.79 16.42
CA TYR A 282 -0.90 -21.50 17.59
C TYR A 282 -1.44 -22.25 18.82
N ARG A 283 -0.60 -23.10 19.43
CA ARG A 283 -0.94 -23.81 20.67
C ARG A 283 -0.56 -22.96 21.88
N TYR A 284 -1.50 -22.84 22.81
CA TYR A 284 -1.26 -22.28 24.14
C TYR A 284 -1.98 -23.11 25.20
N GLY A 285 -1.22 -23.91 25.96
CA GLY A 285 -1.79 -24.88 26.89
C GLY A 285 -2.79 -25.84 26.26
N ASN A 286 -4.03 -25.83 26.74
CA ASN A 286 -5.14 -26.61 26.21
C ASN A 286 -5.88 -25.91 25.03
N ASN A 287 -5.33 -24.82 24.48
CA ASN A 287 -5.96 -24.07 23.42
C ASN A 287 -5.22 -24.24 22.08
N ILE A 288 -5.98 -24.31 20.98
CA ILE A 288 -5.51 -24.02 19.63
C ILE A 288 -6.19 -22.74 19.16
N VAL A 289 -5.39 -21.77 18.76
CA VAL A 289 -5.84 -20.56 18.10
C VAL A 289 -5.46 -20.65 16.62
N GLY A 290 -6.46 -20.82 15.75
CA GLY A 290 -6.33 -20.74 14.32
C GLY A 290 -6.52 -19.30 13.84
N THR A 291 -5.75 -18.88 12.83
CA THR A 291 -5.93 -17.56 12.19
C THR A 291 -5.82 -17.68 10.67
N THR A 292 -6.61 -16.92 9.95
CA THR A 292 -6.57 -16.75 8.49
C THR A 292 -7.25 -15.47 8.10
N HIS A 293 -7.01 -14.97 6.90
CA HIS A 293 -7.70 -13.75 6.44
C HIS A 293 -9.22 -13.99 6.25
N GLY A 294 -9.62 -15.04 5.60
CA GLY A 294 -11.06 -15.36 5.40
C GLY A 294 -11.54 -15.22 3.96
N ASP A 295 -10.69 -14.79 3.04
CA ASP A 295 -10.98 -14.66 1.61
C ASP A 295 -10.97 -16.00 0.84
N GLY A 296 -10.45 -17.06 1.46
CA GLY A 296 -10.22 -18.36 0.83
C GLY A 296 -11.22 -19.44 1.24
N ALA A 297 -10.87 -20.21 2.28
CA ALA A 297 -11.72 -21.32 2.76
C ALA A 297 -13.01 -20.82 3.40
N LYS A 298 -14.11 -21.55 3.20
CA LYS A 298 -15.40 -21.21 3.83
C LYS A 298 -15.32 -21.40 5.34
N GLU A 299 -16.04 -20.56 6.09
CA GLU A 299 -16.08 -20.61 7.56
C GLU A 299 -16.40 -22.01 8.12
N ASN A 300 -17.37 -22.70 7.51
CA ASN A 300 -17.81 -24.04 7.95
C ASN A 300 -16.77 -25.13 7.67
N ASP A 301 -15.81 -24.90 6.81
CA ASP A 301 -14.75 -25.86 6.48
C ASP A 301 -13.52 -25.69 7.41
N LEU A 302 -13.37 -24.52 8.05
CA LEU A 302 -12.24 -24.20 8.91
C LEU A 302 -12.02 -25.19 10.06
N PRO A 303 -13.06 -25.69 10.77
CA PRO A 303 -12.90 -26.69 11.80
C PRO A 303 -12.31 -28.00 11.30
N LEU A 304 -12.74 -28.47 10.13
CA LEU A 304 -12.22 -29.68 9.51
C LEU A 304 -10.77 -29.50 9.06
N LEU A 305 -10.46 -28.32 8.49
CA LEU A 305 -9.10 -27.95 8.12
C LEU A 305 -8.18 -27.90 9.33
N MET A 306 -8.62 -27.30 10.44
CA MET A 306 -7.87 -27.28 11.70
C MET A 306 -7.61 -28.72 12.21
N ALA A 307 -8.62 -29.58 12.18
CA ALA A 307 -8.48 -30.97 12.62
C ALA A 307 -7.49 -31.76 11.78
N HIS A 308 -7.37 -31.44 10.50
CA HIS A 308 -6.47 -32.13 9.56
C HIS A 308 -5.05 -31.55 9.55
N GLU A 309 -4.92 -30.24 9.69
CA GLU A 309 -3.65 -29.51 9.52
C GLU A 309 -2.91 -29.31 10.85
N SER A 310 -3.64 -29.16 11.98
CA SER A 310 -3.00 -28.93 13.29
C SER A 310 -2.59 -30.24 13.95
N LYS A 311 -1.30 -30.39 14.19
CA LYS A 311 -0.74 -31.51 14.94
C LYS A 311 -1.22 -31.60 16.39
N ASP A 312 -1.66 -30.48 16.96
CA ASP A 312 -2.08 -30.34 18.35
C ASP A 312 -3.58 -30.61 18.55
N TRP A 313 -4.31 -30.97 17.50
CA TRP A 313 -5.77 -31.13 17.54
C TRP A 313 -6.26 -32.06 18.65
N GLN A 314 -5.62 -33.20 18.81
CA GLN A 314 -6.07 -34.20 19.80
C GLN A 314 -5.70 -33.86 21.24
N GLU A 315 -4.65 -33.05 21.41
CA GLU A 315 -4.14 -32.71 22.76
C GLU A 315 -4.86 -31.50 23.36
N CYS A 316 -5.52 -30.67 22.55
CA CYS A 316 -6.17 -29.44 22.99
C CYS A 316 -7.68 -29.58 23.02
N LYS A 317 -8.31 -29.09 24.11
CA LYS A 317 -9.76 -29.13 24.28
C LYS A 317 -10.47 -27.92 23.73
N HIS A 318 -9.83 -26.75 23.76
CA HIS A 318 -10.42 -25.48 23.38
C HIS A 318 -9.87 -25.02 22.03
N ARG A 319 -10.75 -24.74 21.07
CA ARG A 319 -10.36 -24.45 19.69
C ARG A 319 -11.10 -23.24 19.18
N TYR A 320 -10.32 -22.27 18.68
CA TYR A 320 -10.82 -20.99 18.20
C TYR A 320 -10.22 -20.70 16.84
N PHE A 321 -11.01 -20.09 15.96
CA PHE A 321 -10.52 -19.60 14.68
C PHE A 321 -10.92 -18.14 14.54
N TYR A 322 -9.93 -17.24 14.39
CA TYR A 322 -10.13 -15.82 14.17
C TYR A 322 -9.90 -15.50 12.69
N ILE A 323 -10.94 -14.93 12.06
CA ILE A 323 -10.94 -14.58 10.64
C ILE A 323 -11.30 -13.11 10.45
N HIS A 324 -11.02 -12.59 9.27
CA HIS A 324 -11.18 -11.20 8.89
C HIS A 324 -11.93 -11.06 7.56
N HIS A 325 -11.60 -10.09 6.70
CA HIS A 325 -12.17 -9.90 5.35
C HIS A 325 -13.61 -9.38 5.32
N PHE A 326 -14.46 -9.81 6.24
CA PHE A 326 -15.88 -9.43 6.26
C PHE A 326 -16.16 -8.06 6.88
N HIS A 327 -15.20 -7.48 7.58
CA HIS A 327 -15.27 -6.19 8.28
C HIS A 327 -16.41 -6.07 9.31
N HIS A 328 -17.05 -7.18 9.68
CA HIS A 328 -18.09 -7.21 10.69
C HIS A 328 -17.98 -8.45 11.58
N LYS A 329 -18.62 -8.38 12.75
CA LYS A 329 -18.56 -9.47 13.73
C LYS A 329 -19.50 -10.59 13.35
N ILE A 330 -18.95 -11.81 13.26
CA ILE A 330 -19.67 -13.08 13.32
C ILE A 330 -19.03 -13.91 14.44
N SER A 331 -19.82 -14.66 15.19
CA SER A 331 -19.32 -15.65 16.16
C SER A 331 -20.23 -16.87 16.08
N LYS A 332 -19.66 -18.03 15.78
CA LYS A 332 -20.41 -19.26 15.61
C LYS A 332 -19.62 -20.47 16.04
N ASP A 333 -20.27 -21.35 16.79
CA ASP A 333 -19.71 -22.65 17.15
C ASP A 333 -20.00 -23.67 16.06
N TYR A 334 -18.96 -24.24 15.53
CA TYR A 334 -18.99 -25.36 14.60
C TYR A 334 -18.47 -26.61 15.34
N MET A 335 -19.39 -27.33 15.99
CA MET A 335 -19.06 -28.47 16.86
C MET A 335 -18.07 -28.07 17.96
N SER A 336 -16.80 -28.44 17.85
CA SER A 336 -15.76 -28.20 18.85
C SER A 336 -14.85 -27.02 18.55
N VAL A 337 -15.20 -26.18 17.57
CA VAL A 337 -14.41 -25.00 17.18
C VAL A 337 -15.30 -23.77 17.14
N CYS A 338 -14.94 -22.75 17.89
CA CYS A 338 -15.56 -21.43 17.74
C CYS A 338 -14.86 -20.66 16.62
N VAL A 339 -15.61 -20.25 15.60
CA VAL A 339 -15.11 -19.41 14.49
C VAL A 339 -15.67 -18.00 14.66
N GLU A 340 -14.77 -17.02 14.73
CA GLU A 340 -15.13 -15.61 14.88
C GLU A 340 -14.56 -14.75 13.76
N ALA A 341 -15.42 -14.08 13.01
CA ALA A 341 -15.02 -12.97 12.15
C ALA A 341 -14.97 -11.68 12.96
N LEU A 342 -13.87 -10.93 12.79
CA LEU A 342 -13.58 -9.74 13.56
C LEU A 342 -13.94 -8.47 12.78
N ARG A 343 -14.17 -7.39 13.54
CA ARG A 343 -14.40 -6.07 12.98
C ARG A 343 -13.12 -5.46 12.45
N SER A 344 -13.27 -4.56 11.50
CA SER A 344 -12.19 -3.74 10.95
C SER A 344 -12.17 -2.35 11.61
N PRO A 345 -11.01 -1.72 11.82
CA PRO A 345 -10.89 -0.32 12.19
C PRO A 345 -11.04 0.63 10.98
N SER A 346 -11.06 0.10 9.73
CA SER A 346 -11.06 0.93 8.54
C SER A 346 -12.40 1.60 8.26
N GLY A 347 -12.34 2.77 7.64
CA GLY A 347 -13.52 3.50 7.14
C GLY A 347 -14.20 2.80 5.96
N THR A 348 -15.44 3.16 5.71
CA THR A 348 -16.22 2.70 4.56
C THR A 348 -15.70 3.38 3.30
N ASP A 349 -15.34 2.61 2.27
CA ASP A 349 -15.01 3.13 0.94
C ASP A 349 -16.23 3.16 0.00
N SER A 350 -16.03 3.73 -1.18
CA SER A 350 -17.05 3.86 -2.23
C SER A 350 -17.68 2.51 -2.62
N TRP A 351 -16.85 1.44 -2.73
CA TRP A 351 -17.36 0.12 -3.08
C TRP A 351 -18.25 -0.48 -1.98
N HIS A 352 -17.80 -0.42 -0.72
CA HIS A 352 -18.60 -0.90 0.43
C HIS A 352 -19.87 -0.10 0.60
N HIS A 353 -19.82 1.24 0.43
CA HIS A 353 -20.97 2.11 0.46
C HIS A 353 -22.01 1.71 -0.60
N ARG A 354 -21.56 1.59 -1.87
CA ARG A 354 -22.45 1.21 -2.99
C ARG A 354 -23.08 -0.18 -2.81
N LYS A 355 -22.38 -1.11 -2.15
CA LYS A 355 -22.87 -2.47 -1.89
C LYS A 355 -23.72 -2.59 -0.64
N GLY A 356 -23.84 -1.52 0.17
CA GLY A 356 -24.57 -1.52 1.43
C GLY A 356 -23.84 -2.17 2.61
N TYR A 357 -22.54 -2.44 2.49
CA TYR A 357 -21.69 -2.97 3.56
C TYR A 357 -21.13 -1.85 4.44
N GLN A 358 -22.01 -0.99 4.92
CA GLN A 358 -21.68 0.16 5.74
C GLN A 358 -22.32 0.04 7.13
N HIS A 359 -21.96 0.95 8.03
CA HIS A 359 -22.49 1.04 9.39
C HIS A 359 -22.12 -0.11 10.35
N SER A 360 -21.19 -1.02 9.98
CA SER A 360 -20.60 -1.92 10.96
C SER A 360 -19.73 -1.11 11.92
N PRO A 361 -19.87 -1.32 13.26
CA PRO A 361 -19.02 -0.66 14.23
C PRO A 361 -17.55 -0.92 13.94
N LYS A 362 -16.74 0.14 13.90
CA LYS A 362 -15.29 0.06 13.70
C LYS A 362 -14.62 -0.27 15.02
N ALA A 363 -13.75 -1.26 15.04
CA ALA A 363 -13.12 -1.71 16.28
C ALA A 363 -11.80 -2.43 16.07
N ILE A 364 -11.01 -2.49 17.14
CA ILE A 364 -9.96 -3.48 17.35
C ILE A 364 -10.37 -4.36 18.53
N GLU A 365 -10.20 -5.66 18.37
CA GLU A 365 -10.66 -6.66 19.33
C GLU A 365 -9.49 -7.51 19.82
N GLY A 366 -9.55 -7.90 21.08
CA GLY A 366 -8.60 -8.80 21.70
C GLY A 366 -9.30 -9.88 22.51
N PHE A 367 -8.65 -11.04 22.64
CA PHE A 367 -9.19 -12.21 23.31
C PHE A 367 -8.21 -12.73 24.35
N ILE A 368 -8.68 -12.92 25.56
CA ILE A 368 -7.88 -13.47 26.65
C ILE A 368 -8.24 -14.94 26.83
N HIS A 369 -7.26 -15.80 26.64
CA HIS A 369 -7.36 -17.24 26.84
C HIS A 369 -6.60 -17.64 28.08
N ASP A 370 -7.24 -18.43 28.91
CA ASP A 370 -6.59 -19.11 30.05
C ASP A 370 -5.86 -20.36 29.54
N PHE A 371 -4.75 -20.70 30.16
CA PHE A 371 -3.93 -21.84 29.77
C PHE A 371 -4.71 -23.18 29.78
N GLU A 372 -5.64 -23.38 30.73
CA GLU A 372 -6.41 -24.61 30.92
C GLU A 372 -7.87 -24.47 30.45
N HIS A 373 -8.50 -23.28 30.60
CA HIS A 373 -9.96 -23.13 30.58
C HIS A 373 -10.50 -22.46 29.32
N GLY A 374 -9.66 -22.17 28.34
CA GLY A 374 -10.11 -21.56 27.07
C GLY A 374 -10.25 -20.04 27.12
N GLN A 375 -11.08 -19.50 26.24
CA GLN A 375 -11.33 -18.05 26.15
C GLN A 375 -12.13 -17.57 27.37
N LEU A 376 -11.55 -16.64 28.12
CA LEU A 376 -12.21 -16.03 29.27
C LEU A 376 -12.90 -14.72 28.95
N GLN A 377 -12.27 -13.89 28.07
CA GLN A 377 -12.73 -12.53 27.82
C GLN A 377 -12.53 -12.16 26.35
N ARG A 378 -13.43 -11.32 25.88
CA ARG A 378 -13.29 -10.51 24.68
C ARG A 378 -13.24 -9.05 25.11
N ILE A 379 -12.23 -8.33 24.72
CA ILE A 379 -12.09 -6.90 24.94
C ILE A 379 -12.19 -6.18 23.60
N THR A 380 -12.85 -5.04 23.58
CA THR A 380 -13.15 -4.32 22.33
C THR A 380 -12.90 -2.84 22.51
N HIS A 381 -12.11 -2.25 21.63
CA HIS A 381 -11.97 -0.81 21.50
C HIS A 381 -12.75 -0.35 20.26
N LEU A 382 -13.81 0.44 20.50
CA LEU A 382 -14.67 1.00 19.44
C LEU A 382 -14.18 2.38 19.03
N PHE A 383 -14.41 2.76 17.75
CA PHE A 383 -14.09 4.08 17.19
C PHE A 383 -15.34 4.85 16.80
#